data_3745de67b9f0ac09f3da56f442a299c7
#
_entry.id   3745de67b9f0ac09f3da56f442a299c7
#
_cell.length_a   1.000
_cell.length_b   1.000
_cell.length_c   1.000
_cell.angle_alpha   90.00
_cell.angle_beta   90.00
_cell.angle_gamma   90.00
#
_symmetry.space_group_name_H-M   'P 1'
#
loop_
_entity.id
_entity.type
_entity.pdbx_description
1 polymer ?
#
loop_
_entity_poly.entity_id
_entity_poly.type
_entity_poly.pdbx_seq_one_letter_code
_entity_poly.pdbx_strand_id
1 'polypeptide(L)'
;MNQQQRQDAIIALVSRQGYASIEQLTDHFAVTPQTIRRDLNTLASEGRLRRVHGGAGLESSTVNTAYATRKTLNLDAKRRIADAVARQVPHHASLFINIGTSNELVAEALLEHQGLEIITNNLNVASILHHKEDFKVIVAGGQVRPRDGGIIGEATIDFIHQFKVDIGLIGISGIDQDGSLLEFDYQEVRVAQAIIENSRQ
;
A
#
# COMPACT_ATOMS: atom_id res chain seq x y z
N MET A 1 31.00 -10.25 10.03
CA MET A 1 30.25 -10.12 8.77
C MET A 1 31.16 -9.47 7.74
N ASN A 2 31.30 -10.05 6.55
CA ASN A 2 32.10 -9.46 5.48
C ASN A 2 31.33 -8.32 4.76
N GLN A 3 32.02 -7.59 3.86
CA GLN A 3 31.42 -6.44 3.18
C GLN A 3 30.21 -6.83 2.34
N GLN A 4 30.30 -7.89 1.54
CA GLN A 4 29.20 -8.34 0.67
C GLN A 4 27.95 -8.72 1.49
N GLN A 5 28.13 -9.51 2.55
CA GLN A 5 27.03 -9.89 3.43
C GLN A 5 26.39 -8.68 4.10
N ARG A 6 27.17 -7.66 4.46
CA ARG A 6 26.64 -6.42 5.01
C ARG A 6 25.86 -5.61 3.98
N GLN A 7 26.38 -5.51 2.76
CA GLN A 7 25.70 -4.83 1.66
C GLN A 7 24.35 -5.48 1.31
N ASP A 8 24.30 -6.81 1.25
CA ASP A 8 23.05 -7.54 1.00
C ASP A 8 22.04 -7.34 2.15
N ALA A 9 22.52 -7.33 3.40
CA ALA A 9 21.69 -7.03 4.57
C ALA A 9 21.20 -5.58 4.60
N ILE A 10 22.02 -4.62 4.15
CA ILE A 10 21.62 -3.20 3.98
C ILE A 10 20.48 -3.10 2.98
N ILE A 11 20.60 -3.75 1.81
CA ILE A 11 19.53 -3.75 0.80
C ILE A 11 18.25 -4.35 1.38
N ALA A 12 18.33 -5.50 2.05
CA ALA A 12 17.18 -6.14 2.67
C ALA A 12 16.50 -5.24 3.73
N LEU A 13 17.29 -4.49 4.51
CA LEU A 13 16.79 -3.56 5.51
C LEU A 13 16.10 -2.36 4.84
N VAL A 14 16.77 -1.74 3.86
CA VAL A 14 16.21 -0.60 3.11
C VAL A 14 14.97 -1.01 2.32
N SER A 15 14.96 -2.21 1.73
CA SER A 15 13.78 -2.73 1.02
C SER A 15 12.57 -2.94 1.93
N ARG A 16 12.79 -3.30 3.19
CA ARG A 16 11.71 -3.44 4.17
C ARG A 16 11.18 -2.12 4.71
N GLN A 17 12.07 -1.12 4.87
CA GLN A 17 11.76 0.13 5.55
C GLN A 17 11.53 1.30 4.58
N GLY A 18 11.88 1.13 3.29
CA GLY A 18 11.89 2.18 2.29
C GLY A 18 13.09 3.12 2.38
N TYR A 19 13.61 3.33 3.58
CA TYR A 19 14.74 4.19 3.90
C TYR A 19 15.47 3.68 5.14
N ALA A 20 16.81 3.89 5.22
CA ALA A 20 17.59 3.73 6.43
C ALA A 20 18.64 4.84 6.55
N SER A 21 18.75 5.45 7.73
CA SER A 21 19.76 6.45 8.00
C SER A 21 21.14 5.82 8.22
N ILE A 22 22.21 6.61 8.03
CA ILE A 22 23.59 6.17 8.34
C ILE A 22 23.69 5.76 9.82
N GLU A 23 23.05 6.51 10.72
CA GLU A 23 23.03 6.23 12.15
C GLU A 23 22.38 4.88 12.46
N GLN A 24 21.17 4.65 11.96
CA GLN A 24 20.47 3.36 12.11
C GLN A 24 21.29 2.19 11.58
N LEU A 25 21.92 2.35 10.39
CA LEU A 25 22.76 1.30 9.81
C LEU A 25 24.06 1.09 10.63
N THR A 26 24.66 2.15 11.16
CA THR A 26 25.83 2.11 12.03
C THR A 26 25.56 1.30 13.28
N ASP A 27 24.44 1.57 13.94
CA ASP A 27 24.02 0.87 15.16
C ASP A 27 23.65 -0.58 14.88
N HIS A 28 22.87 -0.81 13.81
CA HIS A 28 22.41 -2.15 13.44
C HIS A 28 23.56 -3.10 13.09
N PHE A 29 24.59 -2.62 12.39
CA PHE A 29 25.72 -3.45 11.94
C PHE A 29 26.93 -3.34 12.85
N ALA A 30 26.91 -2.49 13.88
CA ALA A 30 28.02 -2.24 14.80
C ALA A 30 29.34 -1.90 14.07
N VAL A 31 29.25 -1.02 13.05
CA VAL A 31 30.40 -0.54 12.26
C VAL A 31 30.46 0.98 12.27
N THR A 32 31.56 1.55 11.81
CA THR A 32 31.69 3.02 11.76
C THR A 32 30.80 3.67 10.72
N PRO A 33 30.37 4.94 10.89
CA PRO A 33 29.64 5.69 9.87
C PRO A 33 30.39 5.78 8.54
N GLN A 34 31.71 5.77 8.58
CA GLN A 34 32.57 5.78 7.38
C GLN A 34 32.41 4.47 6.57
N THR A 35 32.34 3.33 7.27
CA THR A 35 32.11 2.03 6.64
C THR A 35 30.74 1.98 5.96
N ILE A 36 29.70 2.44 6.65
CA ILE A 36 28.34 2.55 6.07
C ILE A 36 28.33 3.48 4.86
N ARG A 37 28.93 4.67 4.94
CA ARG A 37 28.99 5.59 3.77
C ARG A 37 29.65 4.93 2.56
N ARG A 38 30.73 4.15 2.77
CA ARG A 38 31.43 3.44 1.70
C ARG A 38 30.54 2.37 1.08
N ASP A 39 29.87 1.55 1.90
CA ASP A 39 28.95 0.52 1.41
C ASP A 39 27.78 1.13 0.63
N LEU A 40 27.17 2.18 1.15
CA LEU A 40 26.07 2.88 0.48
C LEU A 40 26.51 3.54 -0.84
N ASN A 41 27.76 4.05 -0.93
CA ASN A 41 28.28 4.61 -2.16
C ASN A 41 28.49 3.50 -3.22
N THR A 42 29.04 2.36 -2.82
CA THR A 42 29.18 1.19 -3.71
C THR A 42 27.82 0.74 -4.23
N LEU A 43 26.85 0.52 -3.35
CA LEU A 43 25.50 0.10 -3.71
C LEU A 43 24.78 1.12 -4.61
N ALA A 44 25.01 2.40 -4.39
CA ALA A 44 24.46 3.45 -5.24
C ALA A 44 25.12 3.50 -6.62
N SER A 45 26.45 3.30 -6.70
CA SER A 45 27.15 3.22 -7.98
C SER A 45 26.77 1.99 -8.81
N GLU A 46 26.32 0.91 -8.17
CA GLU A 46 25.79 -0.30 -8.78
C GLU A 46 24.28 -0.20 -9.12
N GLY A 47 23.63 0.94 -8.85
CA GLY A 47 22.19 1.13 -9.07
C GLY A 47 21.29 0.29 -8.16
N ARG A 48 21.81 -0.25 -7.05
CA ARG A 48 21.07 -1.12 -6.13
C ARG A 48 20.32 -0.35 -5.02
N LEU A 49 20.76 0.86 -4.72
CA LEU A 49 20.13 1.80 -3.78
C LEU A 49 20.33 3.23 -4.25
N ARG A 50 19.49 4.14 -3.82
CA ARG A 50 19.64 5.57 -4.02
C ARG A 50 20.20 6.23 -2.76
N ARG A 51 21.25 7.05 -2.92
CA ARG A 51 21.72 7.94 -1.85
C ARG A 51 20.72 9.08 -1.64
N VAL A 52 20.31 9.28 -0.40
CA VAL A 52 19.51 10.42 0.04
C VAL A 52 20.25 11.12 1.19
N HIS A 53 19.83 12.33 1.54
CA HIS A 53 20.49 13.08 2.61
C HIS A 53 20.44 12.28 3.93
N GLY A 54 21.61 11.99 4.49
CA GLY A 54 21.74 11.25 5.75
C GLY A 54 21.55 9.72 5.69
N GLY A 55 21.31 9.10 4.50
CA GLY A 55 21.06 7.66 4.42
C GLY A 55 20.99 7.11 3.01
N ALA A 56 20.21 6.07 2.86
CA ALA A 56 19.88 5.47 1.56
C ALA A 56 18.42 5.02 1.51
N GLY A 57 17.83 5.10 0.32
CA GLY A 57 16.51 4.61 0.01
C GLY A 57 16.53 3.68 -1.21
N LEU A 58 15.38 3.15 -1.58
CA LEU A 58 15.23 2.42 -2.83
C LEU A 58 15.47 3.34 -4.03
N GLU A 59 15.98 2.77 -5.12
CA GLU A 59 16.09 3.50 -6.37
C GLU A 59 14.69 3.74 -6.92
N SER A 60 14.43 5.02 -7.24
CA SER A 60 13.20 5.52 -7.84
C SER A 60 11.91 5.45 -7.01
N SER A 61 11.44 6.62 -6.75
CA SER A 61 10.05 6.90 -6.37
C SER A 61 9.03 6.60 -7.48
N THR A 62 9.47 6.27 -8.71
CA THR A 62 8.56 6.06 -9.86
C THR A 62 8.26 4.60 -10.15
N VAL A 63 8.91 3.64 -9.47
CA VAL A 63 8.60 2.21 -9.59
C VAL A 63 7.93 1.72 -8.32
N ASN A 64 6.64 1.43 -8.41
CA ASN A 64 5.92 0.84 -7.29
C ASN A 64 6.53 -0.52 -6.91
N THR A 65 6.76 -0.75 -5.63
CA THR A 65 7.21 -2.04 -5.09
C THR A 65 6.26 -3.15 -5.54
N ALA A 66 6.82 -4.29 -5.96
CA ALA A 66 6.02 -5.42 -6.43
C ALA A 66 4.93 -5.81 -5.42
N TYR A 67 3.75 -6.17 -5.90
CA TYR A 67 2.59 -6.50 -5.07
C TYR A 67 2.90 -7.58 -4.01
N ALA A 68 3.61 -8.65 -4.39
CA ALA A 68 3.99 -9.72 -3.47
C ALA A 68 4.85 -9.21 -2.30
N THR A 69 5.79 -8.30 -2.58
CA THR A 69 6.60 -7.64 -1.54
C THR A 69 5.76 -6.72 -0.67
N ARG A 70 4.84 -5.95 -1.27
CA ARG A 70 3.92 -5.10 -0.51
C ARG A 70 3.01 -5.89 0.41
N LYS A 71 2.60 -7.10 0.05
CA LYS A 71 1.79 -7.97 0.91
C LYS A 71 2.44 -8.25 2.27
N THR A 72 3.74 -8.47 2.29
CA THR A 72 4.49 -8.81 3.50
C THR A 72 5.15 -7.60 4.18
N LEU A 73 5.32 -6.49 3.45
CA LEU A 73 5.97 -5.29 3.96
C LEU A 73 5.10 -4.61 5.02
N ASN A 74 5.72 -4.32 6.19
CA ASN A 74 5.06 -3.64 7.32
C ASN A 74 3.75 -4.30 7.78
N LEU A 75 3.68 -5.63 7.76
CA LEU A 75 2.46 -6.39 8.00
C LEU A 75 1.80 -6.06 9.35
N ASP A 76 2.59 -5.93 10.43
CA ASP A 76 2.06 -5.59 11.75
C ASP A 76 1.46 -4.18 11.82
N ALA A 77 2.06 -3.21 11.12
CA ALA A 77 1.50 -1.88 11.01
C ALA A 77 0.18 -1.88 10.23
N LYS A 78 0.12 -2.62 9.13
CA LYS A 78 -1.11 -2.76 8.33
C LYS A 78 -2.23 -3.45 9.10
N ARG A 79 -1.93 -4.48 9.90
CA ARG A 79 -2.91 -5.13 10.77
C ARG A 79 -3.48 -4.14 11.80
N ARG A 80 -2.62 -3.36 12.46
CA ARG A 80 -3.09 -2.32 13.40
C ARG A 80 -3.97 -1.28 12.72
N ILE A 81 -3.65 -0.91 11.47
CA ILE A 81 -4.51 -0.01 10.67
C ILE A 81 -5.84 -0.70 10.36
N ALA A 82 -5.82 -1.95 9.92
CA ALA A 82 -7.02 -2.72 9.59
C ALA A 82 -7.96 -2.83 10.80
N ASP A 83 -7.43 -3.18 11.97
CA ASP A 83 -8.20 -3.25 13.21
C ASP A 83 -8.77 -1.88 13.62
N ALA A 84 -8.00 -0.80 13.42
CA ALA A 84 -8.44 0.55 13.74
C ALA A 84 -9.57 1.00 12.81
N VAL A 85 -9.47 0.71 11.51
CA VAL A 85 -10.51 1.01 10.52
C VAL A 85 -11.77 0.18 10.81
N ALA A 86 -11.64 -1.13 11.04
CA ALA A 86 -12.78 -2.00 11.34
C ALA A 86 -13.59 -1.50 12.55
N ARG A 87 -12.93 -1.02 13.61
CA ARG A 87 -13.63 -0.44 14.77
C ARG A 87 -14.44 0.83 14.46
N GLN A 88 -14.16 1.50 13.35
CA GLN A 88 -14.87 2.72 12.95
C GLN A 88 -16.02 2.45 11.96
N VAL A 89 -16.04 1.28 11.35
CA VAL A 89 -17.09 0.89 10.41
C VAL A 89 -18.30 0.35 11.18
N PRO A 90 -19.48 0.95 11.06
CA PRO A 90 -20.70 0.39 11.64
C PRO A 90 -21.15 -0.88 10.93
N HIS A 91 -21.87 -1.75 11.63
CA HIS A 91 -22.65 -2.80 10.97
C HIS A 91 -23.65 -2.17 9.99
N HIS A 92 -23.95 -2.86 8.91
CA HIS A 92 -24.89 -2.43 7.86
C HIS A 92 -24.45 -1.16 7.09
N ALA A 93 -23.19 -0.74 7.19
CA ALA A 93 -22.67 0.39 6.43
C ALA A 93 -22.42 0.01 4.96
N SER A 94 -22.47 1.01 4.10
CA SER A 94 -22.04 0.90 2.69
C SER A 94 -20.62 1.44 2.52
N LEU A 95 -19.77 0.71 1.79
CA LEU A 95 -18.36 1.02 1.64
C LEU A 95 -17.89 0.96 0.20
N PHE A 96 -17.01 1.90 -0.19
CA PHE A 96 -16.05 1.66 -1.26
C PHE A 96 -14.73 1.14 -0.66
N ILE A 97 -14.19 0.06 -1.22
CA ILE A 97 -12.86 -0.45 -0.86
C ILE A 97 -11.98 -0.49 -2.11
N ASN A 98 -10.99 0.40 -2.17
CA ASN A 98 -10.08 0.54 -3.29
C ASN A 98 -8.96 -0.53 -3.28
N ILE A 99 -8.14 -0.52 -4.32
CA ILE A 99 -6.95 -1.35 -4.48
C ILE A 99 -5.95 -1.08 -3.34
N GLY A 100 -5.26 -2.12 -2.88
CA GLY A 100 -4.16 -1.97 -1.92
C GLY A 100 -4.06 -3.13 -0.92
N THR A 101 -2.83 -3.54 -0.62
CA THR A 101 -2.58 -4.63 0.34
C THR A 101 -2.99 -4.31 1.78
N SER A 102 -3.08 -3.03 2.15
CA SER A 102 -3.66 -2.61 3.43
C SER A 102 -5.18 -2.78 3.42
N ASN A 103 -5.84 -2.44 2.31
CA ASN A 103 -7.27 -2.60 2.13
C ASN A 103 -7.71 -4.07 2.12
N GLU A 104 -6.85 -4.98 1.64
CA GLU A 104 -7.08 -6.42 1.75
C GLU A 104 -7.12 -6.87 3.21
N LEU A 105 -6.21 -6.39 4.06
CA LEU A 105 -6.23 -6.66 5.50
C LEU A 105 -7.42 -6.01 6.21
N VAL A 106 -7.85 -4.83 5.76
CA VAL A 106 -9.11 -4.23 6.24
C VAL A 106 -10.28 -5.13 5.89
N ALA A 107 -10.34 -5.66 4.67
CA ALA A 107 -11.39 -6.60 4.28
C ALA A 107 -11.42 -7.86 5.17
N GLU A 108 -10.24 -8.42 5.50
CA GLU A 108 -10.15 -9.53 6.46
C GLU A 108 -10.72 -9.15 7.84
N ALA A 109 -10.38 -7.96 8.36
CA ALA A 109 -10.87 -7.48 9.66
C ALA A 109 -12.38 -7.18 9.66
N LEU A 110 -12.96 -6.85 8.50
CA LEU A 110 -14.39 -6.60 8.36
C LEU A 110 -15.25 -7.88 8.36
N LEU A 111 -14.66 -9.07 8.28
CA LEU A 111 -15.42 -10.34 8.32
C LEU A 111 -16.21 -10.54 9.63
N GLU A 112 -15.84 -9.85 10.71
CA GLU A 112 -16.58 -9.85 11.98
C GLU A 112 -17.82 -8.93 11.97
N HIS A 113 -18.03 -8.15 10.90
CA HIS A 113 -19.18 -7.26 10.76
C HIS A 113 -20.41 -8.02 10.24
N GLN A 114 -21.57 -7.35 10.25
CA GLN A 114 -22.84 -7.85 9.77
C GLN A 114 -23.44 -6.90 8.74
N GLY A 115 -23.99 -7.47 7.67
CA GLY A 115 -24.85 -6.77 6.72
C GLY A 115 -24.18 -5.64 5.93
N LEU A 116 -22.85 -5.69 5.71
CA LEU A 116 -22.16 -4.65 4.94
C LEU A 116 -22.51 -4.71 3.44
N GLU A 117 -22.64 -3.54 2.83
CA GLU A 117 -22.70 -3.39 1.37
C GLU A 117 -21.35 -2.86 0.87
N ILE A 118 -20.60 -3.67 0.13
CA ILE A 118 -19.26 -3.36 -0.33
C ILE A 118 -19.22 -3.20 -1.84
N ILE A 119 -18.71 -2.06 -2.30
CA ILE A 119 -18.36 -1.84 -3.70
C ILE A 119 -16.84 -1.79 -3.78
N THR A 120 -16.25 -2.58 -4.66
CA THR A 120 -14.79 -2.67 -4.76
C THR A 120 -14.30 -2.77 -6.21
N ASN A 121 -13.17 -2.16 -6.48
CA ASN A 121 -12.39 -2.36 -7.68
C ASN A 121 -11.16 -3.25 -7.45
N ASN A 122 -11.19 -4.06 -6.38
CA ASN A 122 -10.11 -4.97 -5.98
C ASN A 122 -10.62 -6.42 -5.94
N LEU A 123 -10.16 -7.27 -6.87
CA LEU A 123 -10.58 -8.66 -6.93
C LEU A 123 -10.18 -9.45 -5.68
N ASN A 124 -9.07 -9.09 -5.01
CA ASN A 124 -8.68 -9.76 -3.77
C ASN A 124 -9.63 -9.43 -2.62
N VAL A 125 -10.07 -8.19 -2.50
CA VAL A 125 -11.11 -7.77 -1.53
C VAL A 125 -12.41 -8.52 -1.81
N ALA A 126 -12.85 -8.58 -3.06
CA ALA A 126 -14.04 -9.34 -3.44
C ALA A 126 -13.89 -10.82 -3.09
N SER A 127 -12.74 -11.42 -3.36
CA SER A 127 -12.43 -12.83 -3.02
C SER A 127 -12.46 -13.11 -1.51
N ILE A 128 -12.07 -12.13 -0.68
CA ILE A 128 -12.12 -12.26 0.79
C ILE A 128 -13.56 -12.18 1.28
N LEU A 129 -14.35 -11.24 0.78
CA LEU A 129 -15.63 -10.86 1.38
C LEU A 129 -16.84 -11.62 0.83
N HIS A 130 -16.78 -12.16 -0.40
CA HIS A 130 -17.94 -12.77 -1.06
C HIS A 130 -18.46 -14.04 -0.38
N HIS A 131 -17.68 -14.68 0.48
CA HIS A 131 -18.08 -15.86 1.23
C HIS A 131 -18.99 -15.53 2.43
N LYS A 132 -19.08 -14.27 2.83
CA LYS A 132 -19.92 -13.83 3.94
C LYS A 132 -21.36 -13.64 3.45
N GLU A 133 -22.25 -14.54 3.81
CA GLU A 133 -23.63 -14.64 3.26
C GLU A 133 -24.48 -13.40 3.49
N ASP A 134 -24.24 -12.67 4.58
CA ASP A 134 -24.96 -11.44 4.92
C ASP A 134 -24.34 -10.16 4.32
N PHE A 135 -23.23 -10.29 3.53
CA PHE A 135 -22.62 -9.17 2.83
C PHE A 135 -23.12 -9.09 1.39
N LYS A 136 -23.31 -7.86 0.92
CA LYS A 136 -23.56 -7.59 -0.49
C LYS A 136 -22.26 -7.04 -1.10
N VAL A 137 -21.59 -7.85 -1.92
CA VAL A 137 -20.33 -7.49 -2.57
C VAL A 137 -20.56 -7.20 -4.05
N ILE A 138 -20.25 -5.98 -4.47
CA ILE A 138 -20.39 -5.52 -5.85
C ILE A 138 -18.98 -5.21 -6.38
N VAL A 139 -18.60 -5.82 -7.49
CA VAL A 139 -17.31 -5.59 -8.14
C VAL A 139 -17.50 -4.61 -9.29
N ALA A 140 -16.71 -3.54 -9.29
CA ALA A 140 -16.70 -2.57 -10.39
C ALA A 140 -16.21 -3.24 -11.67
N GLY A 141 -16.85 -2.93 -12.78
CA GLY A 141 -16.40 -3.35 -14.12
C GLY A 141 -15.18 -2.55 -14.58
N GLY A 142 -14.40 -3.11 -15.50
CA GLY A 142 -13.25 -2.43 -16.10
C GLY A 142 -12.11 -3.38 -16.47
N GLN A 143 -10.93 -2.81 -16.71
CA GLN A 143 -9.74 -3.58 -17.05
C GLN A 143 -9.07 -4.12 -15.79
N VAL A 144 -8.90 -5.43 -15.71
CA VAL A 144 -8.16 -6.07 -14.62
C VAL A 144 -6.65 -5.92 -14.84
N ARG A 145 -5.97 -5.42 -13.86
CA ARG A 145 -4.53 -5.24 -13.85
C ARG A 145 -3.84 -6.53 -13.35
N PRO A 146 -2.98 -7.17 -14.17
CA PRO A 146 -2.41 -8.50 -13.84
C PRO A 146 -1.56 -8.52 -12.57
N ARG A 147 -0.93 -7.39 -12.22
CA ARG A 147 0.04 -7.34 -11.12
C ARG A 147 -0.58 -7.51 -9.73
N ASP A 148 -1.84 -7.10 -9.52
CA ASP A 148 -2.47 -7.02 -8.19
C ASP A 148 -3.99 -7.24 -8.19
N GLY A 149 -4.59 -7.56 -9.34
CA GLY A 149 -6.03 -7.78 -9.42
C GLY A 149 -6.88 -6.51 -9.28
N GLY A 150 -6.27 -5.34 -9.37
CA GLY A 150 -6.98 -4.06 -9.38
C GLY A 150 -7.74 -3.85 -10.69
N ILE A 151 -8.94 -3.30 -10.61
CA ILE A 151 -9.77 -2.94 -11.76
C ILE A 151 -9.69 -1.44 -11.97
N ILE A 152 -9.37 -1.01 -13.18
CA ILE A 152 -9.08 0.36 -13.56
C ILE A 152 -9.74 0.73 -14.90
N GLY A 153 -9.71 2.01 -15.23
CA GLY A 153 -10.18 2.58 -16.48
C GLY A 153 -11.48 3.36 -16.33
N GLU A 154 -11.91 3.99 -17.42
CA GLU A 154 -13.09 4.87 -17.45
C GLU A 154 -14.36 4.14 -17.02
N ALA A 155 -14.56 2.89 -17.45
CA ALA A 155 -15.73 2.10 -17.05
C ALA A 155 -15.80 1.89 -15.52
N THR A 156 -14.65 1.79 -14.84
CA THR A 156 -14.58 1.68 -13.37
C THR A 156 -15.00 3.01 -12.73
N ILE A 157 -14.53 4.12 -13.25
CA ILE A 157 -14.86 5.47 -12.78
C ILE A 157 -16.36 5.75 -12.95
N ASP A 158 -16.89 5.50 -14.15
CA ASP A 158 -18.31 5.68 -14.46
C ASP A 158 -19.21 4.79 -13.58
N PHE A 159 -18.74 3.58 -13.28
CA PHE A 159 -19.45 2.68 -12.37
C PHE A 159 -19.50 3.23 -10.95
N ILE A 160 -18.37 3.74 -10.42
CA ILE A 160 -18.28 4.33 -9.07
C ILE A 160 -19.23 5.52 -8.95
N HIS A 161 -19.34 6.36 -9.96
CA HIS A 161 -20.22 7.54 -9.95
C HIS A 161 -21.72 7.20 -9.85
N GLN A 162 -22.14 5.96 -10.05
CA GLN A 162 -23.53 5.54 -9.90
C GLN A 162 -23.94 5.31 -8.44
N PHE A 163 -23.01 5.39 -7.49
CA PHE A 163 -23.23 5.09 -6.09
C PHE A 163 -22.86 6.28 -5.21
N LYS A 164 -23.43 6.30 -3.99
CA LYS A 164 -22.99 7.15 -2.89
C LYS A 164 -22.96 6.28 -1.65
N VAL A 165 -21.80 6.11 -1.04
CA VAL A 165 -21.60 5.23 0.12
C VAL A 165 -21.32 6.03 1.40
N ASP A 166 -21.38 5.34 2.52
CA ASP A 166 -21.08 5.95 3.82
C ASP A 166 -19.58 6.17 4.01
N ILE A 167 -18.75 5.20 3.62
CA ILE A 167 -17.31 5.23 3.88
C ILE A 167 -16.53 4.83 2.61
N GLY A 168 -15.53 5.63 2.26
CA GLY A 168 -14.56 5.34 1.22
C GLY A 168 -13.21 4.96 1.79
N LEU A 169 -12.75 3.74 1.51
CA LEU A 169 -11.42 3.27 1.91
C LEU A 169 -10.49 3.31 0.70
N ILE A 170 -9.54 4.22 0.72
CA ILE A 170 -8.51 4.35 -0.30
C ILE A 170 -7.14 3.95 0.24
N GLY A 171 -6.36 3.25 -0.57
CA GLY A 171 -4.93 3.07 -0.35
C GLY A 171 -4.16 4.14 -1.12
N ILE A 172 -3.02 4.53 -0.61
CA ILE A 172 -2.12 5.49 -1.26
C ILE A 172 -0.70 4.95 -1.28
N SER A 173 0.09 5.39 -2.25
CA SER A 173 1.48 4.96 -2.38
C SER A 173 2.46 5.83 -1.59
N GLY A 174 2.10 7.06 -1.27
CA GLY A 174 2.92 7.97 -0.49
C GLY A 174 2.16 9.18 0.03
N ILE A 175 2.79 9.88 0.98
CA ILE A 175 2.34 11.18 1.48
C ILE A 175 3.51 12.14 1.33
N ASP A 176 3.30 13.27 0.69
CA ASP A 176 4.31 14.32 0.56
C ASP A 176 4.42 15.13 1.86
N GLN A 177 5.46 15.97 1.95
CA GLN A 177 5.73 16.81 3.13
C GLN A 177 4.61 17.81 3.43
N ASP A 178 3.89 18.24 2.40
CA ASP A 178 2.75 19.16 2.51
C ASP A 178 1.41 18.43 2.85
N GLY A 179 1.46 17.09 3.01
CA GLY A 179 0.29 16.26 3.29
C GLY A 179 -0.45 15.76 2.04
N SER A 180 0.02 16.09 0.83
CA SER A 180 -0.58 15.60 -0.40
C SER A 180 -0.47 14.08 -0.52
N LEU A 181 -1.57 13.43 -0.89
CA LEU A 181 -1.62 11.99 -1.14
C LEU A 181 -1.10 11.69 -2.54
N LEU A 182 -0.13 10.79 -2.64
CA LEU A 182 0.58 10.50 -3.88
C LEU A 182 0.29 9.08 -4.37
N GLU A 183 0.19 8.95 -5.70
CA GLU A 183 0.03 7.68 -6.39
C GLU A 183 0.92 7.62 -7.64
N PHE A 184 1.36 6.42 -8.04
CA PHE A 184 2.25 6.21 -9.19
C PHE A 184 1.52 6.12 -10.53
N ASP A 185 0.25 5.77 -10.51
CA ASP A 185 -0.54 5.47 -11.70
C ASP A 185 -1.69 6.47 -11.82
N TYR A 186 -1.70 7.22 -12.91
CA TYR A 186 -2.76 8.19 -13.19
C TYR A 186 -4.18 7.58 -13.16
N GLN A 187 -4.34 6.34 -13.62
CA GLN A 187 -5.63 5.67 -13.58
C GLN A 187 -6.06 5.34 -12.13
N GLU A 188 -5.10 5.03 -11.24
CA GLU A 188 -5.38 4.85 -9.81
C GLU A 188 -5.79 6.17 -9.16
N VAL A 189 -5.13 7.28 -9.52
CA VAL A 189 -5.52 8.63 -9.03
C VAL A 189 -6.97 8.91 -9.35
N ARG A 190 -7.40 8.70 -10.60
CA ARG A 190 -8.77 8.98 -11.03
C ARG A 190 -9.82 8.11 -10.32
N VAL A 191 -9.52 6.84 -10.14
CA VAL A 191 -10.40 5.92 -9.39
C VAL A 191 -10.48 6.35 -7.92
N ALA A 192 -9.37 6.68 -7.29
CA ALA A 192 -9.34 7.15 -5.89
C ALA A 192 -10.14 8.46 -5.73
N GLN A 193 -10.00 9.40 -6.65
CA GLN A 193 -10.78 10.64 -6.66
C GLN A 193 -12.28 10.37 -6.77
N ALA A 194 -12.69 9.48 -7.69
CA ALA A 194 -14.09 9.10 -7.84
C ALA A 194 -14.65 8.47 -6.54
N ILE A 195 -13.87 7.64 -5.84
CA ILE A 195 -14.26 7.08 -4.54
C ILE A 195 -14.42 8.19 -3.49
N ILE A 196 -13.46 9.12 -3.39
CA ILE A 196 -13.52 10.25 -2.44
C ILE A 196 -14.77 11.10 -2.70
N GLU A 197 -15.05 11.46 -3.95
CA GLU A 197 -16.20 12.26 -4.35
C GLU A 197 -17.54 11.58 -4.03
N ASN A 198 -17.56 10.25 -4.06
CA ASN A 198 -18.77 9.45 -3.88
C ASN A 198 -18.85 8.75 -2.50
N SER A 199 -18.06 9.18 -1.53
CA SER A 199 -18.14 8.77 -0.14
C SER A 199 -18.53 9.94 0.77
N ARG A 200 -19.22 9.64 1.88
CA ARG A 200 -19.57 10.67 2.87
C ARG A 200 -18.44 10.93 3.85
N GLN A 201 -17.64 9.89 4.09
CA GLN A 201 -16.47 9.92 4.95
C GLN A 201 -15.33 9.15 4.30
#